data_110a73796cb50f4c401c0718ff74ce39
#
_entry.id   110a73796cb50f4c401c0718ff74ce39
#
_cell.length_a   1.000
_cell.length_b   1.000
_cell.length_c   1.000
_cell.angle_alpha   90.00
_cell.angle_beta   90.00
_cell.angle_gamma   90.00
#
_symmetry.space_group_name_H-M   'P 1'
#
loop_
_entity.id
_entity.type
_entity.pdbx_description
1 polymer ?
#
loop_
_entity_poly.entity_id
_entity_poly.type
_entity_poly.pdbx_seq_one_letter_code
_entity_poly.pdbx_strand_id
1 'polypeptide(L)'
;MSLVLPSVCSCAETDILYQSDVYAASLTDAAVFINVPALRQYGDYTCGATCVQMLMNWLYPYEADRNLTQYEEVLLTSPESGTSPQALLNYFEEAKIEFDAAQHMSLSTLRQALDEGHPVMMALQAWSSADDGSYNLDDPSEPESYLAEGHWVICVGYCQSDHQLFFIFNDPACVGHSILYENELEQRWIDVDGSGEIYDHFGIKILQKTRYDSSGLFHMD
;
A
#
# COMPACT_ATOMS: atom_id res chain seq x y z
N MET A 1 -29.46 24.31 -14.64
CA MET A 1 -29.15 23.11 -13.85
C MET A 1 -27.75 22.70 -14.25
N SER A 2 -26.78 23.11 -13.45
CA SER A 2 -25.36 22.81 -13.69
C SER A 2 -25.04 21.49 -12.98
N LEU A 3 -24.66 20.48 -13.74
CA LEU A 3 -24.17 19.22 -13.22
C LEU A 3 -22.76 19.48 -12.63
N VAL A 4 -22.67 19.47 -11.33
CA VAL A 4 -21.40 19.39 -10.63
C VAL A 4 -20.97 17.92 -10.73
N LEU A 5 -19.96 17.65 -11.55
CA LEU A 5 -19.27 16.37 -11.56
C LEU A 5 -18.53 16.23 -10.22
N PRO A 6 -18.52 15.04 -9.59
CA PRO A 6 -17.73 14.82 -8.37
C PRO A 6 -16.25 15.00 -8.71
N SER A 7 -15.54 15.64 -7.80
CA SER A 7 -14.09 15.83 -7.83
C SER A 7 -13.43 14.47 -8.00
N VAL A 8 -12.87 14.24 -9.18
CA VAL A 8 -11.96 13.13 -9.43
C VAL A 8 -10.72 13.43 -8.61
N CYS A 9 -10.27 12.46 -7.80
CA CYS A 9 -9.01 12.49 -7.08
C CYS A 9 -7.94 13.12 -7.98
N SER A 10 -7.41 14.27 -7.58
CA SER A 10 -6.50 15.09 -8.38
C SER A 10 -5.07 14.54 -8.29
N CYS A 11 -4.83 13.37 -8.83
CA CYS A 11 -3.52 13.12 -9.41
C CYS A 11 -3.45 14.03 -10.65
N ALA A 12 -2.58 15.04 -10.64
CA ALA A 12 -2.43 15.92 -11.78
C ALA A 12 -2.18 15.08 -13.04
N GLU A 13 -2.90 15.38 -14.14
CA GLU A 13 -2.79 14.61 -15.40
C GLU A 13 -1.34 14.51 -15.92
N THR A 14 -0.47 15.45 -15.54
CA THR A 14 0.96 15.46 -15.85
C THR A 14 1.74 14.40 -15.06
N ASP A 15 1.35 14.09 -13.82
CA ASP A 15 2.03 13.09 -12.99
C ASP A 15 1.68 11.66 -13.42
N ILE A 16 0.43 11.45 -13.90
CA ILE A 16 -0.01 10.15 -14.42
C ILE A 16 0.78 9.75 -15.67
N LEU A 17 1.03 10.68 -16.59
CA LEU A 17 1.81 10.42 -17.80
C LEU A 17 3.29 10.14 -17.47
N TYR A 18 3.88 10.90 -16.55
CA TYR A 18 5.24 10.70 -16.11
C TYR A 18 5.40 9.36 -15.35
N GLN A 19 4.46 9.05 -14.47
CA GLN A 19 4.43 7.77 -13.75
C GLN A 19 4.26 6.57 -14.69
N SER A 20 3.41 6.69 -15.73
CA SER A 20 3.20 5.60 -16.69
C SER A 20 4.43 5.32 -17.54
N ASP A 21 5.16 6.36 -17.94
CA ASP A 21 6.36 6.22 -18.76
C ASP A 21 7.54 5.65 -17.94
N VAL A 22 7.73 6.10 -16.72
CA VAL A 22 8.73 5.55 -15.79
C VAL A 22 8.37 4.10 -15.43
N TYR A 23 7.12 3.83 -15.16
CA TYR A 23 6.63 2.49 -14.84
C TYR A 23 6.82 1.51 -16.00
N ALA A 24 6.46 1.89 -17.23
CA ALA A 24 6.64 1.05 -18.41
C ALA A 24 8.11 0.73 -18.70
N ALA A 25 9.01 1.68 -18.51
CA ALA A 25 10.44 1.48 -18.65
C ALA A 25 11.04 0.58 -17.54
N SER A 26 10.51 0.69 -16.32
CA SER A 26 11.06 0.07 -15.11
C SER A 26 10.70 -1.40 -14.94
N LEU A 27 9.52 -1.81 -15.36
CA LEU A 27 9.12 -3.23 -15.30
C LEU A 27 9.93 -4.10 -16.25
N THR A 28 10.56 -3.51 -17.27
CA THR A 28 11.42 -4.22 -18.21
C THR A 28 12.88 -4.33 -17.77
N ASP A 29 13.33 -3.52 -16.79
CA ASP A 29 14.76 -3.35 -16.45
C ASP A 29 15.17 -3.96 -15.09
N ALA A 30 14.60 -5.08 -14.69
CA ALA A 30 15.08 -5.89 -13.57
C ALA A 30 14.82 -5.32 -12.16
N ALA A 31 13.68 -4.75 -11.96
CA ALA A 31 13.19 -4.53 -10.61
C ALA A 31 12.75 -5.85 -9.97
N VAL A 32 12.82 -5.93 -8.68
CA VAL A 32 12.08 -6.92 -7.92
C VAL A 32 10.61 -6.56 -8.01
N PHE A 33 9.76 -7.50 -8.42
CA PHE A 33 8.33 -7.30 -8.49
C PHE A 33 7.59 -8.58 -8.08
N ILE A 34 6.77 -8.47 -7.04
CA ILE A 34 5.95 -9.55 -6.51
C ILE A 34 4.54 -9.37 -7.07
N ASN A 35 4.07 -10.31 -7.86
CA ASN A 35 2.78 -10.21 -8.56
C ASN A 35 1.59 -10.47 -7.60
N VAL A 36 1.36 -9.53 -6.67
CA VAL A 36 0.14 -9.48 -5.86
C VAL A 36 -0.95 -8.85 -6.70
N PRO A 37 -2.16 -9.46 -6.83
CA PRO A 37 -3.25 -8.88 -7.61
C PRO A 37 -3.66 -7.52 -7.07
N ALA A 38 -3.63 -6.47 -7.89
CA ALA A 38 -4.06 -5.13 -7.49
C ALA A 38 -5.58 -5.01 -7.52
N LEU A 39 -6.17 -4.45 -6.47
CA LEU A 39 -7.59 -4.13 -6.37
C LEU A 39 -7.78 -2.66 -6.02
N ARG A 40 -8.88 -2.07 -6.49
CA ARG A 40 -9.26 -0.71 -6.13
C ARG A 40 -10.26 -0.70 -4.99
N GLN A 41 -10.04 0.18 -4.00
CA GLN A 41 -11.02 0.48 -2.96
C GLN A 41 -12.24 1.21 -3.55
N TYR A 42 -13.38 1.12 -2.88
CA TYR A 42 -14.59 1.83 -3.31
C TYR A 42 -14.96 3.00 -2.39
N GLY A 43 -14.44 3.07 -1.18
CA GLY A 43 -14.65 4.14 -0.22
C GLY A 43 -13.32 4.74 0.24
N ASP A 44 -13.35 5.90 0.82
CA ASP A 44 -12.16 6.64 1.22
C ASP A 44 -11.45 6.01 2.44
N TYR A 45 -12.09 5.09 3.13
CA TYR A 45 -11.63 4.45 4.36
C TYR A 45 -11.32 2.95 4.23
N THR A 46 -11.52 2.34 3.04
CA THR A 46 -11.44 0.88 2.87
C THR A 46 -10.07 0.38 2.41
N CYS A 47 -9.04 1.23 2.42
CA CYS A 47 -7.69 0.89 1.94
C CYS A 47 -7.10 -0.34 2.65
N GLY A 48 -7.17 -0.41 3.99
CA GLY A 48 -6.66 -1.55 4.75
C GLY A 48 -7.37 -2.87 4.43
N ALA A 49 -8.71 -2.84 4.38
CA ALA A 49 -9.51 -4.01 4.02
C ALA A 49 -9.23 -4.48 2.58
N THR A 50 -9.03 -3.53 1.66
CA THR A 50 -8.67 -3.83 0.26
C THR A 50 -7.26 -4.43 0.17
N CYS A 51 -6.29 -3.93 0.92
CA CYS A 51 -4.95 -4.54 1.00
C CYS A 51 -5.00 -5.98 1.51
N VAL A 52 -5.78 -6.24 2.57
CA VAL A 52 -5.98 -7.61 3.06
C VAL A 52 -6.60 -8.48 1.97
N GLN A 53 -7.62 -8.02 1.26
CA GLN A 53 -8.22 -8.76 0.16
C GLN A 53 -7.21 -9.08 -0.94
N MET A 54 -6.35 -8.12 -1.33
CA MET A 54 -5.27 -8.35 -2.30
C MET A 54 -4.31 -9.45 -1.84
N LEU A 55 -3.86 -9.39 -0.57
CA LEU A 55 -2.97 -10.39 0.02
C LEU A 55 -3.62 -11.78 0.10
N MET A 56 -4.88 -11.86 0.50
CA MET A 56 -5.60 -13.14 0.57
C MET A 56 -5.82 -13.75 -0.82
N ASN A 57 -6.14 -12.93 -1.83
CA ASN A 57 -6.24 -13.39 -3.22
C ASN A 57 -4.88 -13.88 -3.76
N TRP A 58 -3.77 -13.29 -3.31
CA TRP A 58 -2.43 -13.72 -3.67
C TRP A 58 -2.03 -15.01 -2.97
N LEU A 59 -2.32 -15.13 -1.66
CA LEU A 59 -1.99 -16.31 -0.87
C LEU A 59 -2.84 -17.53 -1.25
N TYR A 60 -4.13 -17.30 -1.51
CA TYR A 60 -5.15 -18.34 -1.69
C TYR A 60 -6.05 -18.03 -2.90
N PRO A 61 -5.53 -18.06 -4.13
CA PRO A 61 -6.25 -17.60 -5.32
C PRO A 61 -7.53 -18.37 -5.62
N TYR A 62 -7.63 -19.60 -5.12
CA TYR A 62 -8.79 -20.47 -5.36
C TYR A 62 -9.71 -20.63 -4.14
N GLU A 63 -9.32 -20.08 -2.99
CA GLU A 63 -10.02 -20.23 -1.71
C GLU A 63 -10.52 -18.89 -1.17
N ALA A 64 -10.13 -17.78 -1.80
CA ALA A 64 -10.54 -16.43 -1.38
C ALA A 64 -12.02 -16.22 -1.74
N ASP A 65 -12.90 -16.50 -0.78
CA ASP A 65 -14.37 -16.45 -0.94
C ASP A 65 -14.98 -15.17 -0.33
N ARG A 66 -14.19 -14.35 0.36
CA ARG A 66 -14.67 -13.13 0.99
C ARG A 66 -14.62 -11.95 0.01
N ASN A 67 -15.73 -11.21 -0.02
CA ASN A 67 -15.76 -9.90 -0.68
C ASN A 67 -15.25 -8.79 0.27
N LEU A 68 -15.08 -7.58 -0.26
CA LEU A 68 -14.52 -6.47 0.50
C LEU A 68 -15.35 -6.13 1.76
N THR A 69 -16.68 -6.13 1.66
CA THR A 69 -17.55 -5.86 2.83
C THR A 69 -17.32 -6.85 3.98
N GLN A 70 -17.08 -8.11 3.67
CA GLN A 70 -16.77 -9.11 4.69
C GLN A 70 -15.40 -8.89 5.33
N TYR A 71 -14.43 -8.35 4.57
CA TYR A 71 -13.14 -7.92 5.15
C TYR A 71 -13.32 -6.68 6.04
N GLU A 72 -14.14 -5.71 5.63
CA GLU A 72 -14.46 -4.55 6.47
C GLU A 72 -15.09 -4.97 7.82
N GLU A 73 -16.04 -5.91 7.78
CA GLU A 73 -16.69 -6.43 8.98
C GLU A 73 -15.69 -7.11 9.94
N VAL A 74 -14.86 -8.01 9.45
CA VAL A 74 -13.90 -8.75 10.31
C VAL A 74 -12.74 -7.89 10.79
N LEU A 75 -12.37 -6.86 10.04
CA LEU A 75 -11.32 -5.89 10.39
C LEU A 75 -11.84 -4.70 11.19
N LEU A 76 -13.16 -4.64 11.44
CA LEU A 76 -13.81 -3.51 12.09
C LEU A 76 -13.51 -2.17 11.41
N THR A 77 -13.35 -2.20 10.08
CA THR A 77 -13.07 -1.02 9.28
C THR A 77 -14.27 -0.07 9.31
N SER A 78 -14.03 1.21 9.54
CA SER A 78 -15.09 2.22 9.62
C SER A 78 -14.73 3.51 8.90
N PRO A 79 -15.73 4.30 8.47
CA PRO A 79 -15.47 5.61 7.88
C PRO A 79 -14.73 6.60 8.80
N GLU A 80 -14.88 6.44 10.13
CA GLU A 80 -14.31 7.33 11.12
C GLU A 80 -12.82 7.06 11.40
N SER A 81 -12.38 5.80 11.25
CA SER A 81 -11.04 5.38 11.69
C SER A 81 -10.29 4.50 10.68
N GLY A 82 -10.90 4.19 9.52
CA GLY A 82 -10.30 3.26 8.59
C GLY A 82 -10.11 1.86 9.20
N THR A 83 -8.98 1.23 8.93
CA THR A 83 -8.58 -0.07 9.49
C THR A 83 -7.37 0.13 10.40
N SER A 84 -7.49 -0.19 11.69
CA SER A 84 -6.38 -0.04 12.62
C SER A 84 -5.28 -1.10 12.40
N PRO A 85 -4.00 -0.78 12.72
CA PRO A 85 -2.92 -1.75 12.68
C PRO A 85 -3.19 -3.00 13.52
N GLN A 86 -3.76 -2.82 14.72
CA GLN A 86 -4.08 -3.94 15.61
C GLN A 86 -5.14 -4.88 15.01
N ALA A 87 -6.13 -4.37 14.30
CA ALA A 87 -7.14 -5.19 13.63
C ALA A 87 -6.51 -6.06 12.53
N LEU A 88 -5.53 -5.52 11.79
CA LEU A 88 -4.77 -6.26 10.79
C LEU A 88 -3.95 -7.39 11.41
N LEU A 89 -3.21 -7.10 12.49
CA LEU A 89 -2.40 -8.10 13.18
C LEU A 89 -3.28 -9.22 13.72
N ASN A 90 -4.37 -8.89 14.39
CA ASN A 90 -5.32 -9.88 14.91
C ASN A 90 -5.89 -10.76 13.79
N TYR A 91 -6.25 -10.14 12.66
CA TYR A 91 -6.76 -10.88 11.50
C TYR A 91 -5.73 -11.88 10.96
N PHE A 92 -4.48 -11.46 10.77
CA PHE A 92 -3.44 -12.36 10.25
C PHE A 92 -3.11 -13.49 11.22
N GLU A 93 -3.12 -13.23 12.54
CA GLU A 93 -2.98 -14.27 13.57
C GLU A 93 -4.13 -15.28 13.52
N GLU A 94 -5.38 -14.83 13.50
CA GLU A 94 -6.58 -15.70 13.43
C GLU A 94 -6.62 -16.50 12.13
N ALA A 95 -6.24 -15.89 11.01
CA ALA A 95 -6.15 -16.53 9.71
C ALA A 95 -4.92 -17.46 9.60
N LYS A 96 -4.03 -17.48 10.62
CA LYS A 96 -2.78 -18.26 10.64
C LYS A 96 -1.86 -17.96 9.47
N ILE A 97 -1.80 -16.70 9.09
CA ILE A 97 -0.85 -16.21 8.10
C ILE A 97 0.50 -16.03 8.79
N GLU A 98 1.56 -16.53 8.19
CA GLU A 98 2.92 -16.28 8.67
C GLU A 98 3.34 -14.86 8.29
N PHE A 99 3.60 -14.02 9.26
CA PHE A 99 4.02 -12.63 9.06
C PHE A 99 5.01 -12.17 10.14
N ASP A 100 5.66 -11.05 9.88
CA ASP A 100 6.51 -10.32 10.82
C ASP A 100 6.15 -8.84 10.75
N ALA A 101 5.80 -8.23 11.88
CA ALA A 101 5.40 -6.83 11.94
C ALA A 101 6.36 -6.05 12.82
N ALA A 102 6.81 -4.89 12.33
CA ALA A 102 7.76 -4.05 13.03
C ALA A 102 7.51 -2.58 12.78
N GLN A 103 7.84 -1.74 13.76
CA GLN A 103 8.08 -0.31 13.60
C GLN A 103 9.58 -0.06 13.33
N HIS A 104 9.89 1.14 12.84
CA HIS A 104 11.26 1.58 12.51
C HIS A 104 11.96 0.66 11.50
N MET A 105 11.20 0.12 10.57
CA MET A 105 11.75 -0.68 9.48
C MET A 105 12.57 0.23 8.56
N SER A 106 13.82 -0.13 8.28
CA SER A 106 14.64 0.63 7.34
C SER A 106 14.32 0.30 5.89
N LEU A 107 14.64 1.18 4.95
CA LEU A 107 14.53 0.90 3.51
C LEU A 107 15.39 -0.31 3.09
N SER A 108 16.52 -0.54 3.75
CA SER A 108 17.33 -1.74 3.50
C SER A 108 16.62 -3.02 3.93
N THR A 109 15.91 -3.00 5.06
CA THR A 109 15.08 -4.12 5.51
C THR A 109 13.89 -4.36 4.59
N LEU A 110 13.25 -3.27 4.13
CA LEU A 110 12.17 -3.34 3.14
C LEU A 110 12.65 -3.98 1.83
N ARG A 111 13.79 -3.53 1.30
CA ARG A 111 14.39 -4.12 0.08
C ARG A 111 14.70 -5.60 0.27
N GLN A 112 15.32 -5.96 1.40
CA GLN A 112 15.62 -7.36 1.69
C GLN A 112 14.35 -8.22 1.71
N ALA A 113 13.26 -7.73 2.32
CA ALA A 113 11.98 -8.45 2.31
C ALA A 113 11.48 -8.69 0.88
N LEU A 114 11.54 -7.68 0.01
CA LEU A 114 11.15 -7.78 -1.38
C LEU A 114 12.05 -8.73 -2.19
N ASP A 115 13.38 -8.70 -1.97
CA ASP A 115 14.35 -9.62 -2.57
C ASP A 115 14.06 -11.09 -2.19
N GLU A 116 13.57 -11.32 -0.97
CA GLU A 116 13.16 -12.63 -0.47
C GLU A 116 11.76 -13.07 -0.95
N GLY A 117 11.05 -12.20 -1.69
CA GLY A 117 9.72 -12.47 -2.23
C GLY A 117 8.59 -12.20 -1.23
N HIS A 118 8.83 -11.39 -0.21
CA HIS A 118 7.88 -11.03 0.83
C HIS A 118 7.30 -9.62 0.59
N PRO A 119 6.03 -9.50 0.19
CA PRO A 119 5.38 -8.21 0.10
C PRO A 119 5.19 -7.62 1.50
N VAL A 120 5.23 -6.28 1.59
CA VAL A 120 5.11 -5.58 2.87
C VAL A 120 3.90 -4.67 2.83
N MET A 121 2.89 -4.97 3.65
CA MET A 121 1.78 -4.04 3.88
C MET A 121 2.23 -2.95 4.84
N MET A 122 1.97 -1.68 4.51
CA MET A 122 2.52 -0.55 5.24
C MET A 122 1.54 0.61 5.32
N ALA A 123 1.61 1.34 6.44
CA ALA A 123 0.86 2.56 6.67
C ALA A 123 1.74 3.77 6.33
N LEU A 124 1.23 4.69 5.53
CA LEU A 124 1.96 5.88 5.11
C LEU A 124 1.01 7.06 4.85
N GLN A 125 1.57 8.26 4.67
CA GLN A 125 0.84 9.43 4.22
C GLN A 125 0.80 9.44 2.69
N ALA A 126 -0.39 9.21 2.11
CA ALA A 126 -0.53 9.02 0.67
C ALA A 126 -0.40 10.32 -0.12
N TRP A 127 -1.01 11.39 0.39
CA TRP A 127 -1.10 12.66 -0.32
C TRP A 127 -0.38 13.75 0.48
N SER A 128 0.32 14.63 -0.23
CA SER A 128 0.80 15.86 0.39
C SER A 128 -0.35 16.85 0.45
N SER A 129 -0.69 17.31 1.62
CA SER A 129 -1.66 18.39 1.79
C SER A 129 -1.09 19.77 1.48
N ALA A 130 0.23 19.87 1.32
CA ALA A 130 0.89 21.12 1.00
C ALA A 130 1.00 21.30 -0.52
N ASP A 131 0.61 22.48 -1.00
CA ASP A 131 0.74 22.89 -2.42
C ASP A 131 2.20 22.84 -2.92
N ASP A 132 3.17 22.77 -2.02
CA ASP A 132 4.61 22.74 -2.29
C ASP A 132 5.25 21.35 -2.16
N GLY A 133 4.46 20.33 -1.79
CA GLY A 133 4.94 18.95 -1.64
C GLY A 133 5.86 18.72 -0.44
N SER A 134 6.02 19.71 0.46
CA SER A 134 6.84 19.57 1.65
C SER A 134 6.04 19.01 2.82
N TYR A 135 6.41 17.81 3.30
CA TYR A 135 6.07 17.35 4.64
C TYR A 135 7.10 17.94 5.61
N ASN A 136 6.70 18.91 6.41
CA ASN A 136 7.56 19.42 7.45
C ASN A 136 7.35 18.63 8.74
N LEU A 137 8.00 17.48 8.85
CA LEU A 137 8.00 16.63 10.04
C LEU A 137 8.56 17.34 11.29
N ASP A 138 9.31 18.43 11.08
CA ASP A 138 9.98 19.19 12.16
C ASP A 138 9.15 20.38 12.68
N ASP A 139 7.94 20.61 12.12
CA ASP A 139 7.07 21.68 12.62
C ASP A 139 6.10 21.14 13.68
N PRO A 140 6.39 21.34 14.99
CA PRO A 140 5.51 20.89 16.06
C PRO A 140 4.21 21.69 16.16
N SER A 141 4.01 22.73 15.33
CA SER A 141 2.86 23.61 15.40
C SER A 141 1.64 23.10 14.64
N GLU A 142 1.79 22.13 13.72
CA GLU A 142 0.70 21.54 12.94
C GLU A 142 0.76 20.00 12.83
N PRO A 143 0.93 19.24 13.93
CA PRO A 143 1.08 17.80 13.86
C PRO A 143 -0.19 17.09 13.35
N GLU A 144 -1.36 17.72 13.45
CA GLU A 144 -2.63 17.09 13.09
C GLU A 144 -2.93 17.16 11.59
N SER A 145 -2.40 18.14 10.86
CA SER A 145 -2.78 18.33 9.46
C SER A 145 -2.03 17.42 8.51
N TYR A 146 -0.77 17.12 8.73
CA TYR A 146 0.00 16.29 7.82
C TYR A 146 -0.16 14.78 8.08
N LEU A 147 -0.63 14.38 9.26
CA LEU A 147 -0.96 12.99 9.59
C LEU A 147 -2.43 12.63 9.26
N ALA A 148 -3.15 13.52 8.59
CA ALA A 148 -4.57 13.31 8.26
C ALA A 148 -4.80 12.42 7.03
N GLU A 149 -3.74 12.11 6.25
CA GLU A 149 -3.82 11.40 4.98
C GLU A 149 -3.30 9.97 5.08
N GLY A 150 -3.55 9.34 6.23
CA GLY A 150 -3.17 7.94 6.50
C GLY A 150 -3.73 6.97 5.48
N HIS A 151 -2.86 6.09 4.97
CA HIS A 151 -3.22 5.19 3.88
C HIS A 151 -2.48 3.86 3.98
N TRP A 152 -3.22 2.76 3.76
CA TRP A 152 -2.65 1.43 3.65
C TRP A 152 -2.35 1.08 2.21
N VAL A 153 -1.11 0.64 1.97
CA VAL A 153 -0.64 0.13 0.67
C VAL A 153 0.13 -1.18 0.86
N ILE A 154 0.41 -1.88 -0.23
CA ILE A 154 1.31 -3.04 -0.21
C ILE A 154 2.52 -2.72 -1.09
N CYS A 155 3.70 -2.61 -0.50
CA CYS A 155 4.93 -2.57 -1.25
C CYS A 155 5.20 -3.95 -1.89
N VAL A 156 5.23 -3.98 -3.21
CA VAL A 156 5.34 -5.22 -4.00
C VAL A 156 6.62 -5.28 -4.82
N GLY A 157 7.44 -4.24 -4.80
CA GLY A 157 8.67 -4.24 -5.56
C GLY A 157 9.44 -2.93 -5.46
N TYR A 158 10.56 -2.90 -6.14
CA TYR A 158 11.36 -1.69 -6.31
C TYR A 158 12.13 -1.74 -7.63
N CYS A 159 12.52 -0.59 -8.12
CA CYS A 159 13.43 -0.45 -9.24
C CYS A 159 14.60 0.46 -8.84
N GLN A 160 15.78 0.07 -9.23
CA GLN A 160 16.99 0.88 -9.06
C GLN A 160 17.62 1.13 -10.41
N SER A 161 17.61 2.38 -10.84
CA SER A 161 18.44 2.86 -11.97
C SER A 161 19.75 3.44 -11.44
N ASP A 162 20.66 3.81 -12.35
CA ASP A 162 21.95 4.43 -11.98
C ASP A 162 21.82 5.70 -11.14
N HIS A 163 20.65 6.32 -11.07
CA HIS A 163 20.43 7.62 -10.47
C HIS A 163 19.30 7.68 -9.44
N GLN A 164 18.40 6.71 -9.40
CA GLN A 164 17.21 6.77 -8.54
C GLN A 164 16.75 5.37 -8.10
N LEU A 165 16.36 5.28 -6.83
CA LEU A 165 15.64 4.16 -6.27
C LEU A 165 14.18 4.59 -6.06
N PHE A 166 13.25 3.77 -6.51
CA PHE A 166 11.83 3.93 -6.17
C PHE A 166 11.19 2.60 -5.84
N PHE A 167 10.17 2.66 -5.01
CA PHE A 167 9.38 1.52 -4.57
C PHE A 167 8.05 1.48 -5.30
N ILE A 168 7.53 0.29 -5.53
CA ILE A 168 6.31 0.01 -6.28
C ILE A 168 5.26 -0.53 -5.32
N PHE A 169 4.08 0.07 -5.36
CA PHE A 169 2.99 -0.27 -4.45
C PHE A 169 1.76 -0.74 -5.21
N ASN A 170 1.09 -1.77 -4.69
CA ASN A 170 -0.33 -1.94 -4.92
C ASN A 170 -1.05 -0.93 -4.04
N ASP A 171 -1.58 0.09 -4.68
CA ASP A 171 -2.26 1.20 -4.03
C ASP A 171 -3.77 1.09 -4.26
N PRO A 172 -4.57 0.85 -3.20
CA PRO A 172 -6.01 0.71 -3.36
C PRO A 172 -6.72 1.95 -3.90
N ALA A 173 -6.15 3.14 -3.73
CA ALA A 173 -6.75 4.37 -4.22
C ALA A 173 -6.56 4.58 -5.73
N CYS A 174 -5.59 3.89 -6.33
CA CYS A 174 -5.23 4.03 -7.74
C CYS A 174 -5.74 2.87 -8.61
N VAL A 175 -5.75 3.08 -9.92
CA VAL A 175 -5.91 1.98 -10.89
C VAL A 175 -4.53 1.54 -11.32
N GLY A 176 -4.09 0.37 -10.81
CA GLY A 176 -2.76 -0.17 -11.10
C GLY A 176 -1.81 -0.03 -9.90
N HIS A 177 -0.61 0.44 -10.16
CA HIS A 177 0.42 0.59 -9.14
C HIS A 177 0.81 2.06 -8.99
N SER A 178 1.17 2.46 -7.77
CA SER A 178 1.80 3.75 -7.49
C SER A 178 3.30 3.56 -7.19
N ILE A 179 4.05 4.65 -7.25
CA ILE A 179 5.47 4.66 -6.89
C ILE A 179 5.78 5.80 -5.93
N LEU A 180 6.77 5.59 -5.08
CA LEU A 180 7.44 6.64 -4.31
C LEU A 180 8.94 6.50 -4.49
N TYR A 181 9.63 7.62 -4.68
CA TYR A 181 11.09 7.64 -4.61
C TYR A 181 11.57 7.40 -3.19
N GLU A 182 12.81 6.94 -3.04
CA GLU A 182 13.41 6.61 -1.76
C GLU A 182 13.25 7.73 -0.71
N ASN A 183 13.56 8.96 -1.09
CA ASN A 183 13.46 10.12 -0.21
C ASN A 183 12.00 10.51 0.12
N GLU A 184 11.05 10.27 -0.79
CA GLU A 184 9.63 10.49 -0.53
C GLU A 184 9.09 9.44 0.42
N LEU A 185 9.47 8.18 0.23
CA LEU A 185 9.04 7.10 1.12
C LEU A 185 9.56 7.31 2.54
N GLU A 186 10.83 7.67 2.73
CA GLU A 186 11.39 7.99 4.05
C GLU A 186 10.60 9.08 4.78
N GLN A 187 10.08 10.08 4.07
CA GLN A 187 9.31 11.15 4.65
C GLN A 187 7.85 10.78 4.93
N ARG A 188 7.27 9.89 4.11
CA ARG A 188 5.85 9.54 4.15
C ARG A 188 5.52 8.27 4.93
N TRP A 189 6.54 7.49 5.30
CA TRP A 189 6.33 6.21 5.98
C TRP A 189 6.06 6.42 7.47
N ILE A 190 5.03 7.15 7.76
CA ILE A 190 4.53 7.44 9.11
C ILE A 190 3.01 7.54 9.06
N ASP A 191 2.36 7.12 10.12
CA ASP A 191 0.91 7.24 10.27
C ASP A 191 0.50 7.37 11.73
N VAL A 192 -0.74 7.77 11.98
CA VAL A 192 -1.34 7.84 13.31
C VAL A 192 -2.69 7.14 13.27
N ASP A 193 -2.94 6.26 14.23
CA ASP A 193 -4.24 5.61 14.33
C ASP A 193 -5.30 6.46 15.06
N GLY A 194 -6.54 5.98 15.06
CA GLY A 194 -7.65 6.67 15.73
C GLY A 194 -7.49 6.82 17.26
N SER A 195 -6.50 6.17 17.88
CA SER A 195 -6.14 6.34 19.30
C SER A 195 -5.09 7.42 19.54
N GLY A 196 -4.46 7.92 18.47
CA GLY A 196 -3.33 8.84 18.50
C GLY A 196 -1.98 8.14 18.66
N GLU A 197 -1.91 6.82 18.49
CA GLU A 197 -0.64 6.09 18.44
C GLU A 197 0.04 6.32 17.09
N ILE A 198 1.33 6.71 17.15
CA ILE A 198 2.16 6.99 15.98
C ILE A 198 2.86 5.71 15.54
N TYR A 199 2.74 5.40 14.27
CA TYR A 199 3.36 4.27 13.59
C TYR A 199 4.45 4.78 12.65
N ASP A 200 5.68 4.83 13.15
CA ASP A 200 6.85 5.29 12.40
C ASP A 200 7.50 4.11 11.68
N HIS A 201 7.56 4.17 10.34
CA HIS A 201 8.09 3.11 9.48
C HIS A 201 7.51 1.72 9.84
N PHE A 202 6.18 1.69 10.04
CA PHE A 202 5.47 0.46 10.37
C PHE A 202 5.21 -0.37 9.11
N GLY A 203 5.61 -1.64 9.16
CA GLY A 203 5.37 -2.60 8.09
C GLY A 203 5.00 -3.98 8.59
N ILE A 204 4.12 -4.65 7.87
CA ILE A 204 3.72 -6.04 8.06
C ILE A 204 4.25 -6.85 6.87
N LYS A 205 5.36 -7.54 7.08
CA LYS A 205 6.01 -8.40 6.09
C LYS A 205 5.31 -9.75 6.04
N ILE A 206 4.78 -10.15 4.90
CA ILE A 206 4.12 -11.45 4.71
C ILE A 206 5.16 -12.51 4.40
N LEU A 207 5.37 -13.44 5.34
CA LEU A 207 6.35 -14.53 5.23
C LEU A 207 5.78 -15.76 4.54
N GLN A 208 4.45 -15.93 4.61
CA GLN A 208 3.77 -17.06 4.02
C GLN A 208 3.94 -17.06 2.50
N LYS A 209 4.32 -18.23 1.96
CA LYS A 209 4.45 -18.39 0.52
C LYS A 209 3.08 -18.43 -0.15
N THR A 210 2.98 -17.69 -1.24
CA THR A 210 1.80 -17.73 -2.09
C THR A 210 1.61 -19.12 -2.70
N ARG A 211 0.34 -19.49 -2.93
CA ARG A 211 -0.05 -20.61 -3.80
C ARG A 211 -0.33 -20.15 -5.22
N TYR A 212 -0.21 -18.84 -5.49
CA TYR A 212 -0.42 -18.27 -6.80
C TYR A 212 0.79 -18.55 -7.70
N ASP A 213 0.57 -19.32 -8.76
CA ASP A 213 1.57 -19.55 -9.81
C ASP A 213 1.22 -18.68 -11.02
N SER A 214 1.89 -17.54 -11.14
CA SER A 214 1.72 -16.64 -12.29
C SER A 214 2.41 -17.14 -13.56
N SER A 215 3.26 -18.17 -13.46
CA SER A 215 3.96 -18.78 -14.60
C SER A 215 3.18 -19.93 -15.22
N GLY A 216 2.13 -20.41 -14.55
CA GLY A 216 1.31 -21.53 -15.00
C GLY A 216 0.50 -21.18 -16.24
N LEU A 217 0.63 -21.97 -17.29
CA LEU A 217 -0.30 -22.00 -18.41
C LEU A 217 -1.31 -23.11 -18.15
N PHE A 218 -2.59 -22.74 -18.05
CA PHE A 218 -3.68 -23.69 -17.84
C PHE A 218 -4.46 -23.87 -19.15
N HIS A 219 -4.77 -25.13 -19.49
CA HIS A 219 -5.68 -25.43 -20.59
C HIS A 219 -7.12 -25.11 -20.14
N MET A 220 -7.86 -24.35 -20.93
CA MET A 220 -9.29 -24.17 -20.72
C MET A 220 -10.00 -25.42 -21.27
N ASP A 221 -10.66 -26.17 -20.41
CA ASP A 221 -11.48 -27.31 -20.76
C ASP A 221 -12.85 -26.87 -21.30
#